data_4cb0e5c609ce86154b253bce9d44db85
#
_entry.id   4cb0e5c609ce86154b253bce9d44db85
#
_cell.length_a   1.000
_cell.length_b   1.000
_cell.length_c   1.000
_cell.angle_alpha   90.00
_cell.angle_beta   90.00
_cell.angle_gamma   90.00
#
_symmetry.space_group_name_H-M   'P 1'
#
loop_
_entity.id
_entity.type
_entity.pdbx_description
1 polymer ?
#
loop_
_entity_poly.entity_id
_entity_poly.type
_entity_poly.pdbx_seq_one_letter_code
_entity_poly.pdbx_strand_id
1 'polypeptide(L)'
;MKRIIMIICVVASWVGIGHAQTSPLYKASYSSNFKMADQAYADKILTLWKDFENNTLDNHIGWFADTVSMVLSNGTMIKGKAENLASVKQFRGSISNYKVTVDAWVSLKCVDRDQNIVCVWGTEEYTMADGKKVKQSLQEVWGFNKDGKVDLMLQYVQAGGAM
;
A
#
# COMPACT_ATOMS: atom_id res chain seq x y z
N MET A 1 -25.76 -62.74 -41.91
CA MET A 1 -24.98 -62.40 -40.70
C MET A 1 -24.98 -60.90 -40.59
N LYS A 2 -25.86 -60.32 -39.71
CA LYS A 2 -25.98 -58.85 -39.49
C LYS A 2 -25.11 -58.48 -38.29
N ARG A 3 -24.11 -57.69 -38.51
CA ARG A 3 -23.28 -57.14 -37.43
C ARG A 3 -23.96 -55.90 -36.88
N ILE A 4 -24.40 -55.93 -35.62
CA ILE A 4 -24.94 -54.83 -34.87
C ILE A 4 -23.73 -54.05 -34.27
N ILE A 5 -23.49 -52.86 -34.72
CA ILE A 5 -22.51 -51.93 -34.13
C ILE A 5 -23.23 -51.18 -33.00
N MET A 6 -22.87 -51.49 -31.75
CA MET A 6 -23.36 -50.78 -30.58
C MET A 6 -22.51 -49.52 -30.36
N ILE A 7 -23.09 -48.36 -30.66
CA ILE A 7 -22.46 -47.05 -30.40
C ILE A 7 -22.75 -46.73 -28.92
N ILE A 8 -21.72 -46.79 -28.08
CA ILE A 8 -21.77 -46.34 -26.69
C ILE A 8 -21.53 -44.84 -26.72
N CYS A 9 -22.60 -44.02 -26.55
CA CYS A 9 -22.49 -42.60 -26.28
C CYS A 9 -22.03 -42.38 -24.82
N VAL A 10 -20.75 -42.07 -24.63
CA VAL A 10 -20.24 -41.57 -23.36
C VAL A 10 -20.67 -40.12 -23.22
N VAL A 11 -21.73 -39.86 -22.49
CA VAL A 11 -22.13 -38.52 -22.07
C VAL A 11 -21.21 -38.15 -20.92
N ALA A 12 -20.16 -37.39 -21.23
CA ALA A 12 -19.33 -36.77 -20.21
C ALA A 12 -20.14 -35.64 -19.51
N SER A 13 -20.70 -35.98 -18.37
CA SER A 13 -21.34 -35.01 -17.48
C SER A 13 -20.28 -34.08 -16.93
N TRP A 14 -20.17 -32.88 -17.53
CA TRP A 14 -19.43 -31.78 -16.95
C TRP A 14 -20.21 -31.30 -15.71
N VAL A 15 -19.87 -31.84 -14.55
CA VAL A 15 -20.29 -31.31 -13.28
C VAL A 15 -19.50 -30.02 -13.11
N GLY A 16 -20.04 -28.91 -13.59
CA GLY A 16 -19.55 -27.59 -13.25
C GLY A 16 -19.65 -27.44 -11.73
N ILE A 17 -18.52 -27.48 -11.04
CA ILE A 17 -18.45 -27.06 -9.64
C ILE A 17 -18.71 -25.55 -9.65
N GLY A 18 -20.00 -25.19 -9.65
CA GLY A 18 -20.43 -23.85 -9.38
C GLY A 18 -19.98 -23.49 -7.97
N HIS A 19 -18.87 -22.78 -7.83
CA HIS A 19 -18.61 -22.09 -6.58
C HIS A 19 -19.78 -21.12 -6.38
N ALA A 20 -20.72 -21.49 -5.51
CA ALA A 20 -21.73 -20.58 -5.02
C ALA A 20 -20.97 -19.42 -4.37
N GLN A 21 -20.83 -18.34 -5.10
CA GLN A 21 -20.23 -17.11 -4.61
C GLN A 21 -21.18 -16.56 -3.56
N THR A 22 -20.94 -16.92 -2.30
CA THR A 22 -21.69 -16.36 -1.18
C THR A 22 -21.51 -14.85 -1.21
N SER A 23 -22.61 -14.11 -1.26
CA SER A 23 -22.56 -12.67 -1.19
C SER A 23 -21.77 -12.25 0.06
N PRO A 24 -20.80 -11.33 -0.06
CA PRO A 24 -20.00 -10.92 1.08
C PRO A 24 -20.89 -10.30 2.16
N LEU A 25 -20.58 -10.55 3.43
CA LEU A 25 -21.33 -10.01 4.58
C LEU A 25 -21.34 -8.48 4.61
N TYR A 26 -20.32 -7.86 4.03
CA TYR A 26 -20.17 -6.40 3.98
C TYR A 26 -19.86 -5.95 2.55
N LYS A 27 -20.42 -4.83 2.15
CA LYS A 27 -20.05 -4.14 0.91
C LYS A 27 -18.89 -3.18 1.20
N ALA A 28 -17.77 -3.36 0.52
CA ALA A 28 -16.64 -2.45 0.64
C ALA A 28 -17.03 -1.06 0.09
N SER A 29 -16.71 0.00 0.85
CA SER A 29 -16.97 1.39 0.41
C SER A 29 -15.98 1.84 -0.66
N TYR A 30 -14.75 1.31 -0.64
CA TYR A 30 -13.73 1.61 -1.63
C TYR A 30 -13.69 0.51 -2.71
N SER A 31 -13.16 -0.65 -2.42
CA SER A 31 -13.13 -1.82 -3.33
C SER A 31 -12.82 -3.10 -2.57
N SER A 32 -13.30 -4.23 -3.10
CA SER A 32 -12.88 -5.58 -2.72
C SER A 32 -12.24 -6.33 -3.89
N ASN A 33 -11.99 -5.65 -5.02
CA ASN A 33 -11.48 -6.25 -6.25
C ASN A 33 -10.04 -5.80 -6.52
N PHE A 34 -9.09 -6.59 -6.03
CA PHE A 34 -7.65 -6.32 -6.16
C PHE A 34 -6.94 -7.48 -6.85
N LYS A 35 -5.87 -7.15 -7.55
CA LYS A 35 -4.86 -8.09 -8.06
C LYS A 35 -3.46 -7.56 -7.77
N MET A 36 -2.44 -8.41 -7.90
CA MET A 36 -1.04 -7.96 -7.78
C MET A 36 -0.73 -6.92 -8.86
N ALA A 37 -0.05 -5.86 -8.47
CA ALA A 37 0.47 -4.83 -9.37
C ALA A 37 1.96 -5.02 -9.62
N ASP A 38 2.53 -4.17 -10.48
CA ASP A 38 3.96 -4.12 -10.77
C ASP A 38 4.75 -3.78 -9.50
N GLN A 39 5.83 -4.54 -9.26
CA GLN A 39 6.75 -4.32 -8.15
C GLN A 39 7.40 -2.92 -8.17
N ALA A 40 7.56 -2.32 -9.33
CA ALA A 40 8.13 -0.97 -9.47
C ALA A 40 7.40 0.10 -8.64
N TYR A 41 6.12 -0.09 -8.32
CA TYR A 41 5.40 0.81 -7.41
C TYR A 41 5.90 0.67 -5.97
N ALA A 42 6.12 -0.56 -5.49
CA ALA A 42 6.70 -0.78 -4.17
C ALA A 42 8.13 -0.26 -4.09
N ASP A 43 8.95 -0.46 -5.13
CA ASP A 43 10.34 0.01 -5.17
C ASP A 43 10.41 1.54 -5.01
N LYS A 44 9.47 2.28 -5.63
CA LYS A 44 9.34 3.72 -5.41
C LYS A 44 9.08 4.06 -3.94
N ILE A 45 8.12 3.40 -3.30
CA ILE A 45 7.77 3.70 -1.90
C ILE A 45 8.90 3.33 -0.94
N LEU A 46 9.54 2.18 -1.14
CA LEU A 46 10.70 1.78 -0.33
C LEU A 46 11.87 2.75 -0.49
N THR A 47 12.06 3.31 -1.69
CA THR A 47 13.04 4.38 -1.92
C THR A 47 12.67 5.66 -1.16
N LEU A 48 11.39 6.07 -1.15
CA LEU A 48 10.93 7.23 -0.37
C LEU A 48 11.12 7.02 1.15
N TRP A 49 10.89 5.81 1.65
CA TRP A 49 11.19 5.45 3.04
C TRP A 49 12.69 5.59 3.34
N LYS A 50 13.53 5.17 2.39
CA LYS A 50 14.99 5.31 2.53
C LYS A 50 15.45 6.77 2.46
N ASP A 51 14.81 7.60 1.63
CA ASP A 51 15.06 9.04 1.59
C ASP A 51 14.69 9.69 2.93
N PHE A 52 13.58 9.30 3.54
CA PHE A 52 13.21 9.79 4.87
C PHE A 52 14.26 9.36 5.92
N GLU A 53 14.68 8.09 5.92
CA GLU A 53 15.73 7.60 6.83
C GLU A 53 17.04 8.37 6.68
N ASN A 54 17.46 8.61 5.44
CA ASN A 54 18.72 9.30 5.12
C ASN A 54 18.62 10.83 5.19
N ASN A 55 17.42 11.39 5.41
CA ASN A 55 17.13 12.83 5.34
C ASN A 55 17.44 13.43 3.95
N THR A 56 17.14 12.71 2.89
CA THR A 56 17.34 13.08 1.48
C THR A 56 16.02 13.31 0.74
N LEU A 57 15.03 13.89 1.42
CA LEU A 57 13.63 14.01 0.98
C LEU A 57 13.44 14.72 -0.36
N ASP A 58 14.39 15.56 -0.78
CA ASP A 58 14.31 16.27 -2.06
C ASP A 58 14.65 15.40 -3.27
N ASN A 59 15.35 14.27 -3.09
CA ASN A 59 15.87 13.47 -4.19
C ASN A 59 14.77 12.98 -5.14
N HIS A 60 13.61 12.60 -4.59
CA HIS A 60 12.52 12.03 -5.36
C HIS A 60 11.20 12.80 -5.24
N ILE A 61 11.26 14.10 -4.87
CA ILE A 61 10.06 14.95 -4.74
C ILE A 61 9.22 15.00 -6.03
N GLY A 62 9.83 14.80 -7.19
CA GLY A 62 9.15 14.72 -8.49
C GLY A 62 8.21 13.51 -8.65
N TRP A 63 8.32 12.50 -7.79
CA TRP A 63 7.43 11.34 -7.80
C TRP A 63 6.06 11.61 -7.18
N PHE A 64 5.89 12.74 -6.50
CA PHE A 64 4.62 13.17 -5.92
C PHE A 64 3.83 14.02 -6.91
N ALA A 65 2.51 13.82 -6.94
CA ALA A 65 1.60 14.72 -7.62
C ALA A 65 1.54 16.07 -6.87
N ASP A 66 1.27 17.16 -7.59
CA ASP A 66 1.15 18.48 -6.95
C ASP A 66 -0.03 18.55 -5.98
N THR A 67 -1.05 17.71 -6.21
CA THR A 67 -2.28 17.59 -5.41
C THR A 67 -2.22 16.51 -4.34
N VAL A 68 -1.05 15.91 -4.07
CA VAL A 68 -0.93 14.80 -3.11
C VAL A 68 -1.56 15.15 -1.76
N SER A 69 -2.28 14.19 -1.19
CA SER A 69 -2.87 14.29 0.14
C SER A 69 -2.25 13.24 1.05
N MET A 70 -1.79 13.66 2.23
CA MET A 70 -1.29 12.76 3.26
C MET A 70 -2.18 12.86 4.50
N VAL A 71 -2.62 11.72 5.00
CA VAL A 71 -3.41 11.60 6.23
C VAL A 71 -2.54 10.92 7.28
N LEU A 72 -2.17 11.68 8.29
CA LEU A 72 -1.33 11.20 9.38
C LEU A 72 -2.15 10.38 10.39
N SER A 73 -1.47 9.59 11.20
CA SER A 73 -2.08 8.68 12.19
C SER A 73 -2.95 9.38 13.24
N ASN A 74 -2.74 10.68 13.47
CA ASN A 74 -3.58 11.52 14.35
C ASN A 74 -4.82 12.10 13.65
N GLY A 75 -5.08 11.73 12.39
CA GLY A 75 -6.19 12.24 11.57
C GLY A 75 -5.91 13.57 10.86
N THR A 76 -4.74 14.18 11.04
CA THR A 76 -4.37 15.40 10.32
C THR A 76 -4.22 15.10 8.84
N MET A 77 -4.91 15.88 7.98
CA MET A 77 -4.76 15.82 6.53
C MET A 77 -3.98 17.01 6.03
N ILE A 78 -2.89 16.75 5.29
CA ILE A 78 -2.06 17.77 4.64
C ILE A 78 -2.23 17.60 3.13
N LYS A 79 -2.55 18.70 2.43
CA LYS A 79 -2.79 18.69 0.98
C LYS A 79 -1.73 19.55 0.27
N GLY A 80 -1.33 19.07 -0.91
CA GLY A 80 -0.34 19.75 -1.73
C GLY A 80 1.08 19.26 -1.46
N LYS A 81 1.87 19.18 -2.55
CA LYS A 81 3.24 18.66 -2.49
C LYS A 81 4.16 19.53 -1.64
N ALA A 82 4.06 20.86 -1.77
CA ALA A 82 4.91 21.80 -1.04
C ALA A 82 4.64 21.72 0.46
N GLU A 83 3.40 21.72 0.88
CA GLU A 83 2.95 21.65 2.27
C GLU A 83 3.35 20.32 2.92
N ASN A 84 3.16 19.21 2.19
CA ASN A 84 3.58 17.89 2.66
C ASN A 84 5.10 17.82 2.83
N LEU A 85 5.87 18.29 1.85
CA LEU A 85 7.34 18.32 1.96
C LEU A 85 7.80 19.17 3.14
N ALA A 86 7.21 20.35 3.33
CA ALA A 86 7.55 21.22 4.46
C ALA A 86 7.28 20.55 5.80
N SER A 87 6.10 19.92 5.95
CA SER A 87 5.70 19.21 7.18
C SER A 87 6.63 18.03 7.47
N VAL A 88 6.93 17.21 6.45
CA VAL A 88 7.79 16.03 6.60
C VAL A 88 9.23 16.45 6.95
N LYS A 89 9.77 17.51 6.32
CA LYS A 89 11.09 18.08 6.66
C LYS A 89 11.14 18.63 8.08
N GLN A 90 10.09 19.33 8.51
CA GLN A 90 9.98 19.85 9.88
C GLN A 90 10.02 18.69 10.89
N PHE A 91 9.23 17.66 10.68
CA PHE A 91 9.24 16.47 11.56
C PHE A 91 10.59 15.77 11.53
N ARG A 92 11.13 15.49 10.33
CA ARG A 92 12.45 14.84 10.20
C ARG A 92 13.58 15.62 10.85
N GLY A 93 13.53 16.97 10.78
CA GLY A 93 14.49 17.86 11.43
C GLY A 93 14.34 17.95 12.95
N SER A 94 13.19 17.56 13.50
CA SER A 94 12.94 17.58 14.95
C SER A 94 13.36 16.29 15.67
N ILE A 95 13.79 15.26 14.92
CA ILE A 95 14.17 13.96 15.45
C ILE A 95 15.61 13.59 15.07
N SER A 96 16.22 12.72 15.85
CA SER A 96 17.56 12.17 15.61
C SER A 96 17.56 10.65 15.70
N ASN A 97 18.65 10.02 15.24
CA ASN A 97 18.85 8.56 15.28
C ASN A 97 17.69 7.77 14.65
N TYR A 98 17.07 8.34 13.61
CA TYR A 98 15.96 7.67 12.92
C TYR A 98 16.45 6.41 12.20
N LYS A 99 15.75 5.34 12.42
CA LYS A 99 15.96 4.05 11.78
C LYS A 99 14.61 3.42 11.48
N VAL A 100 14.49 2.81 10.32
CA VAL A 100 13.31 2.05 9.92
C VAL A 100 13.69 0.61 9.57
N THR A 101 12.84 -0.33 9.99
CA THR A 101 12.89 -1.73 9.57
C THR A 101 11.61 -2.00 8.80
N VAL A 102 11.73 -2.49 7.57
CA VAL A 102 10.58 -2.89 6.75
C VAL A 102 10.26 -4.35 7.07
N ASP A 103 9.02 -4.62 7.48
CA ASP A 103 8.56 -5.97 7.83
C ASP A 103 7.92 -6.66 6.62
N ALA A 104 7.08 -5.92 5.86
CA ALA A 104 6.42 -6.43 4.67
C ALA A 104 5.97 -5.29 3.74
N TRP A 105 5.73 -5.63 2.48
CA TRP A 105 5.07 -4.75 1.53
C TRP A 105 4.28 -5.56 0.50
N VAL A 106 3.32 -4.90 -0.16
CA VAL A 106 2.58 -5.46 -1.28
C VAL A 106 2.17 -4.36 -2.25
N SER A 107 2.35 -4.61 -3.55
CA SER A 107 1.80 -3.79 -4.63
C SER A 107 0.49 -4.37 -5.13
N LEU A 108 -0.58 -3.59 -5.14
CA LEU A 108 -1.91 -4.00 -5.54
C LEU A 108 -2.48 -3.07 -6.62
N LYS A 109 -3.22 -3.65 -7.54
CA LYS A 109 -4.07 -2.95 -8.50
C LYS A 109 -5.52 -3.07 -8.05
N CYS A 110 -6.13 -1.97 -7.70
CA CYS A 110 -7.58 -1.86 -7.53
C CYS A 110 -8.22 -1.88 -8.93
N VAL A 111 -8.88 -2.99 -9.29
CA VAL A 111 -9.29 -3.25 -10.68
C VAL A 111 -10.43 -2.35 -11.10
N ASP A 112 -11.44 -2.19 -10.25
CA ASP A 112 -12.66 -1.40 -10.52
C ASP A 112 -12.43 0.12 -10.47
N ARG A 113 -11.30 0.58 -9.94
CA ARG A 113 -10.91 2.00 -9.90
C ARG A 113 -9.72 2.34 -10.79
N ASP A 114 -9.13 1.33 -11.42
CA ASP A 114 -7.91 1.47 -12.22
C ASP A 114 -6.76 2.17 -11.48
N GLN A 115 -6.63 1.92 -10.17
CA GLN A 115 -5.67 2.59 -9.30
C GLN A 115 -4.64 1.60 -8.75
N ASN A 116 -3.36 1.99 -8.78
CA ASN A 116 -2.30 1.23 -8.11
C ASN A 116 -2.13 1.74 -6.68
N ILE A 117 -1.94 0.82 -5.75
CA ILE A 117 -1.65 1.11 -4.35
C ILE A 117 -0.50 0.25 -3.87
N VAL A 118 0.21 0.74 -2.86
CA VAL A 118 1.25 -0.01 -2.14
C VAL A 118 0.93 0.06 -0.66
N CYS A 119 0.92 -1.10 0.00
CA CYS A 119 0.90 -1.16 1.45
C CYS A 119 2.29 -1.55 1.94
N VAL A 120 2.78 -0.85 2.96
CA VAL A 120 4.07 -1.13 3.62
C VAL A 120 3.83 -1.23 5.11
N TRP A 121 4.45 -2.20 5.74
CA TRP A 121 4.49 -2.38 7.19
C TRP A 121 5.93 -2.33 7.65
N GLY A 122 6.16 -1.70 8.80
CA GLY A 122 7.48 -1.62 9.38
C GLY A 122 7.49 -1.14 10.82
N THR A 123 8.67 -1.03 11.36
CA THR A 123 8.93 -0.48 12.69
C THR A 123 9.88 0.70 12.54
N GLU A 124 9.55 1.84 13.13
CA GLU A 124 10.44 2.98 13.19
C GLU A 124 10.92 3.25 14.62
N GLU A 125 12.17 3.67 14.72
CA GLU A 125 12.84 4.04 15.97
C GLU A 125 13.50 5.40 15.78
N TYR A 126 13.35 6.30 16.75
CA TYR A 126 13.98 7.62 16.72
C TYR A 126 14.08 8.24 18.11
N THR A 127 14.83 9.33 18.20
CA THR A 127 14.96 10.13 19.43
C THR A 127 14.37 11.51 19.21
N MET A 128 13.42 11.89 20.06
CA MET A 128 12.81 13.22 20.09
C MET A 128 13.82 14.29 20.58
N ALA A 129 13.53 15.58 20.35
CA ALA A 129 14.39 16.67 20.80
C ALA A 129 14.60 16.74 22.34
N ASP A 130 13.65 16.24 23.10
CA ASP A 130 13.73 16.13 24.58
C ASP A 130 14.52 14.90 25.06
N GLY A 131 15.08 14.10 24.15
CA GLY A 131 15.84 12.89 24.45
C GLY A 131 14.99 11.63 24.58
N LYS A 132 13.67 11.72 24.49
CA LYS A 132 12.77 10.56 24.57
C LYS A 132 12.97 9.66 23.34
N LYS A 133 13.22 8.37 23.59
CA LYS A 133 13.29 7.35 22.54
C LYS A 133 11.88 6.86 22.22
N VAL A 134 11.58 6.77 20.95
CA VAL A 134 10.31 6.27 20.40
C VAL A 134 10.61 5.02 19.58
N LYS A 135 9.81 3.99 19.77
CA LYS A 135 9.70 2.81 18.92
C LYS A 135 8.24 2.52 18.69
N GLN A 136 7.85 2.38 17.43
CA GLN A 136 6.44 2.18 17.09
C GLN A 136 6.29 1.42 15.78
N SER A 137 5.20 0.65 15.67
CA SER A 137 4.83 -0.01 14.43
C SER A 137 4.19 0.99 13.49
N LEU A 138 4.54 0.91 12.21
CA LEU A 138 4.10 1.80 11.16
C LEU A 138 3.46 0.98 10.03
N GLN A 139 2.27 1.39 9.61
CA GLN A 139 1.66 0.91 8.38
C GLN A 139 1.30 2.11 7.52
N GLU A 140 1.64 2.04 6.25
CA GLU A 140 1.26 3.08 5.29
C GLU A 140 0.61 2.47 4.06
N VAL A 141 -0.40 3.17 3.54
CA VAL A 141 -1.07 2.87 2.28
C VAL A 141 -0.83 4.03 1.33
N TRP A 142 -0.17 3.75 0.22
CA TRP A 142 0.22 4.73 -0.79
C TRP A 142 -0.59 4.54 -2.06
N GLY A 143 -1.24 5.59 -2.54
CA GLY A 143 -2.01 5.60 -3.78
C GLY A 143 -1.23 6.30 -4.89
N PHE A 144 -1.45 5.84 -6.14
CA PHE A 144 -0.85 6.42 -7.33
C PHE A 144 -1.94 6.91 -8.27
N ASN A 145 -1.73 8.07 -8.86
CA ASN A 145 -2.57 8.60 -9.93
C ASN A 145 -2.25 7.92 -11.28
N LYS A 146 -2.96 8.33 -12.33
CA LYS A 146 -2.80 7.77 -13.68
C LYS A 146 -1.43 8.04 -14.30
N ASP A 147 -0.73 9.09 -13.84
CA ASP A 147 0.63 9.43 -14.29
C ASP A 147 1.70 8.64 -13.54
N GLY A 148 1.32 7.71 -12.65
CA GLY A 148 2.23 6.93 -11.81
C GLY A 148 2.93 7.75 -10.74
N LYS A 149 2.34 8.89 -10.35
CA LYS A 149 2.80 9.72 -9.23
C LYS A 149 2.01 9.41 -7.98
N VAL A 150 2.67 9.51 -6.83
CA VAL A 150 2.03 9.39 -5.51
C VAL A 150 1.05 10.54 -5.33
N ASP A 151 -0.22 10.25 -5.08
CA ASP A 151 -1.28 11.24 -4.85
C ASP A 151 -2.00 11.07 -3.51
N LEU A 152 -1.78 9.96 -2.83
CA LEU A 152 -2.35 9.66 -1.52
C LEU A 152 -1.35 8.93 -0.63
N MET A 153 -1.30 9.28 0.65
CA MET A 153 -0.71 8.47 1.71
C MET A 153 -1.64 8.45 2.92
N LEU A 154 -1.90 7.25 3.44
CA LEU A 154 -2.59 7.03 4.72
C LEU A 154 -1.61 6.38 5.68
N GLN A 155 -1.41 6.99 6.85
CA GLN A 155 -0.49 6.49 7.86
C GLN A 155 -1.26 5.98 9.09
N TYR A 156 -0.86 4.82 9.54
CA TYR A 156 -1.35 4.19 10.78
C TYR A 156 -0.15 3.87 11.68
N VAL A 157 -0.23 4.30 12.92
CA VAL A 157 0.85 4.11 13.91
C VAL A 157 0.27 3.45 15.15
N GLN A 158 0.98 2.44 15.65
CA GLN A 158 0.71 1.82 16.95
C GLN A 158 1.91 2.03 17.87
N ALA A 159 1.74 2.81 18.92
CA ALA A 159 2.77 3.06 19.89
C ALA A 159 3.07 1.79 20.71
N GLY A 160 4.36 1.46 20.88
CA GLY A 160 4.81 0.40 21.80
C GLY A 160 4.63 -1.04 21.29
N GLY A 161 4.32 -1.25 20.02
CA GLY A 161 4.22 -2.59 19.41
C GLY A 161 5.43 -2.91 18.54
N ALA A 162 6.23 -3.93 18.93
CA ALA A 162 6.93 -4.75 17.95
C ALA A 162 5.96 -5.88 17.57
N MET A 163 5.77 -6.15 16.25
CA MET A 163 5.18 -7.42 15.82
C MET A 163 6.14 -8.55 16.08
#